data_3bc94531aec98d40a2ba2860005a4060
#
_entry.id   3bc94531aec98d40a2ba2860005a4060
#
_cell.length_a   1.000
_cell.length_b   1.000
_cell.length_c   1.000
_cell.angle_alpha   90.00
_cell.angle_beta   90.00
_cell.angle_gamma   90.00
#
_symmetry.space_group_name_H-M   'P 1'
#
loop_
_entity.id
_entity.type
_entity.pdbx_description
1 polymer ?
#
loop_
_entity_poly.entity_id
_entity_poly.type
_entity_poly.pdbx_seq_one_letter_code
_entity_poly.pdbx_strand_id
1 'polypeptide(L)'
;SVKGLTVTAEQGSTGEGKIDGSIADDDTVKVSAQDYFKDANYVASDSMAKALMEVKSGTADVALVDSVCALGMVGEGTDYSDLVINMDNNFGQQEYGIAFRKGSDVTEKVNEAIKELYEDGTVDTIAKKYGLQEMLIK
;
A
#
# COMPACT_ATOMS: atom_id res chain seq x y z
N SER A 1 -2.07 18.64 1.94
CA SER A 1 -3.50 18.54 2.20
C SER A 1 -4.26 18.35 0.90
N VAL A 2 -5.23 17.47 0.91
CA VAL A 2 -6.15 17.17 -0.21
C VAL A 2 -7.51 17.84 -0.01
N LYS A 3 -7.51 19.01 0.59
CA LYS A 3 -8.72 19.78 0.91
C LYS A 3 -9.59 20.01 -0.32
N GLY A 4 -10.87 19.64 -0.20
CA GLY A 4 -11.88 19.81 -1.23
C GLY A 4 -11.79 18.83 -2.40
N LEU A 5 -10.76 17.96 -2.42
CA LEU A 5 -10.62 16.90 -3.41
C LEU A 5 -11.47 15.68 -3.03
N THR A 6 -11.86 14.92 -4.03
CA THR A 6 -12.48 13.59 -3.84
C THR A 6 -11.39 12.56 -3.68
N VAL A 7 -11.37 11.90 -2.51
CA VAL A 7 -10.41 10.87 -2.14
C VAL A 7 -11.11 9.53 -2.08
N THR A 8 -10.52 8.49 -2.65
CA THR A 8 -11.05 7.13 -2.64
C THR A 8 -10.04 6.16 -2.03
N ALA A 9 -10.53 5.11 -1.40
CA ALA A 9 -9.76 3.96 -0.92
C ALA A 9 -10.65 2.71 -0.92
N GLU A 10 -10.03 1.53 -0.90
CA GLU A 10 -10.78 0.28 -0.77
C GLU A 10 -11.49 0.21 0.58
N GLN A 11 -12.79 -0.11 0.56
CA GLN A 11 -13.60 -0.27 1.76
C GLN A 11 -13.03 -1.38 2.67
N GLY A 12 -12.93 -1.13 3.96
CA GLY A 12 -12.37 -2.04 4.96
C GLY A 12 -10.83 -2.12 4.94
N SER A 13 -10.16 -1.34 4.11
CA SER A 13 -8.70 -1.30 4.07
C SER A 13 -8.11 -0.41 5.17
N THR A 14 -6.80 -0.54 5.38
CA THR A 14 -6.05 0.41 6.21
C THR A 14 -6.12 1.84 5.66
N GLY A 15 -6.17 1.99 4.33
CA GLY A 15 -6.33 3.29 3.69
C GLY A 15 -7.62 4.00 4.10
N GLU A 16 -8.75 3.31 4.07
CA GLU A 16 -10.01 3.85 4.60
C GLU A 16 -9.87 4.23 6.08
N GLY A 17 -9.32 3.32 6.90
CA GLY A 17 -9.18 3.57 8.33
C GLY A 17 -8.25 4.74 8.66
N LYS A 18 -7.29 5.06 7.81
CA LYS A 18 -6.46 6.27 7.92
C LYS A 18 -7.23 7.54 7.54
N ILE A 19 -8.09 7.47 6.54
CA ILE A 19 -8.91 8.62 6.09
C ILE A 19 -9.98 8.95 7.13
N ASP A 20 -10.69 7.96 7.65
CA ASP A 20 -11.79 8.16 8.61
C ASP A 20 -11.33 8.24 10.07
N GLY A 21 -10.05 7.96 10.35
CA GLY A 21 -9.45 8.02 11.68
C GLY A 21 -9.73 6.81 12.57
N SER A 22 -10.31 5.73 12.04
CA SER A 22 -10.51 4.47 12.78
C SER A 22 -9.20 3.71 13.01
N ILE A 23 -8.16 3.98 12.19
CA ILE A 23 -6.80 3.47 12.37
C ILE A 23 -5.87 4.63 12.70
N ALA A 24 -5.32 4.63 13.92
CA ALA A 24 -4.39 5.64 14.39
C ALA A 24 -3.08 5.65 13.59
N ASP A 25 -2.44 6.82 13.55
CA ASP A 25 -1.10 6.95 13.02
C ASP A 25 -0.09 6.27 13.96
N ASP A 26 0.95 5.69 13.38
CA ASP A 26 2.08 5.13 14.09
C ASP A 26 3.30 6.10 14.08
N ASP A 27 4.36 5.74 14.78
CA ASP A 27 5.55 6.58 14.94
C ASP A 27 6.33 6.83 13.62
N THR A 28 5.98 6.13 12.54
CA THR A 28 6.61 6.29 11.22
C THR A 28 5.97 7.39 10.38
N VAL A 29 4.78 7.84 10.77
CA VAL A 29 3.98 8.83 10.04
C VAL A 29 4.53 10.23 10.26
N LYS A 30 4.89 10.93 9.19
CA LYS A 30 5.40 12.30 9.24
C LYS A 30 4.31 13.36 9.25
N VAL A 31 3.17 13.06 8.64
CA VAL A 31 2.01 13.96 8.53
C VAL A 31 0.78 13.17 8.97
N SER A 32 0.07 13.64 9.98
CA SER A 32 -1.15 12.99 10.43
C SER A 32 -2.12 12.76 9.27
N ALA A 33 -2.55 11.52 9.09
CA ALA A 33 -3.53 11.17 8.08
C ALA A 33 -4.84 11.94 8.28
N GLN A 34 -5.31 12.04 9.52
CA GLN A 34 -6.51 12.79 9.86
C GLN A 34 -6.40 14.26 9.47
N ASP A 35 -5.25 14.92 9.75
CA ASP A 35 -5.04 16.31 9.36
C ASP A 35 -4.91 16.49 7.85
N TYR A 36 -4.38 15.48 7.17
CA TYR A 36 -4.21 15.50 5.72
C TYR A 36 -5.53 15.37 4.98
N PHE A 37 -6.42 14.48 5.45
CA PHE A 37 -7.67 14.11 4.79
C PHE A 37 -8.93 14.79 5.37
N LYS A 38 -8.88 15.48 6.51
CA LYS A 38 -10.05 16.03 7.24
C LYS A 38 -11.03 16.85 6.42
N ASP A 39 -10.53 17.54 5.40
CA ASP A 39 -11.33 18.42 4.53
C ASP A 39 -11.54 17.82 3.13
N ALA A 40 -11.26 16.54 2.93
CA ALA A 40 -11.51 15.81 1.69
C ALA A 40 -12.92 15.23 1.62
N ASN A 41 -13.40 14.98 0.41
CA ASN A 41 -14.64 14.25 0.17
C ASN A 41 -14.31 12.76 -0.02
N TYR A 42 -14.48 11.96 1.02
CA TYR A 42 -14.17 10.53 0.93
C TYR A 42 -15.29 9.73 0.25
N VAL A 43 -14.90 8.83 -0.67
CA VAL A 43 -15.78 7.87 -1.34
C VAL A 43 -15.13 6.49 -1.30
N ALA A 44 -15.83 5.51 -0.74
CA ALA A 44 -15.33 4.14 -0.67
C ALA A 44 -15.36 3.45 -2.04
N SER A 45 -14.33 2.67 -2.32
CA SER A 45 -14.22 1.82 -3.50
C SER A 45 -14.28 0.33 -3.12
N ASP A 46 -14.72 -0.53 -4.05
CA ASP A 46 -14.83 -1.97 -3.78
C ASP A 46 -13.46 -2.69 -3.81
N SER A 47 -12.43 -2.05 -4.37
CA SER A 47 -11.07 -2.59 -4.43
C SER A 47 -10.06 -1.49 -4.73
N MET A 48 -8.77 -1.75 -4.45
CA MET A 48 -7.67 -0.83 -4.81
C MET A 48 -7.59 -0.61 -6.33
N ALA A 49 -7.79 -1.66 -7.13
CA ALA A 49 -7.82 -1.54 -8.60
C ALA A 49 -8.95 -0.62 -9.08
N LYS A 50 -10.13 -0.71 -8.45
CA LYS A 50 -11.24 0.17 -8.76
C LYS A 50 -10.97 1.61 -8.32
N ALA A 51 -10.34 1.81 -7.16
CA ALA A 51 -9.91 3.14 -6.70
C ALA A 51 -8.97 3.83 -7.73
N LEU A 52 -7.99 3.09 -8.28
CA LEU A 52 -7.13 3.61 -9.34
C LEU A 52 -7.91 3.94 -10.62
N MET A 53 -8.89 3.11 -10.98
CA MET A 53 -9.75 3.36 -12.15
C MET A 53 -10.63 4.61 -11.95
N GLU A 54 -11.12 4.87 -10.75
CA GLU A 54 -11.89 6.07 -10.40
C GLU A 54 -11.04 7.34 -10.54
N VAL A 55 -9.77 7.30 -10.14
CA VAL A 55 -8.84 8.42 -10.37
C VAL A 55 -8.57 8.59 -11.86
N LYS A 56 -8.29 7.53 -12.59
CA LYS A 56 -8.06 7.58 -14.05
C LYS A 56 -9.25 8.16 -14.81
N SER A 57 -10.46 7.80 -14.42
CA SER A 57 -11.69 8.30 -15.06
C SER A 57 -12.09 9.73 -14.64
N GLY A 58 -11.40 10.30 -13.64
CA GLY A 58 -11.74 11.61 -13.07
C GLY A 58 -12.95 11.60 -12.14
N THR A 59 -13.41 10.42 -11.72
CA THR A 59 -14.48 10.29 -10.70
C THR A 59 -13.97 10.60 -9.29
N ALA A 60 -12.69 10.30 -9.04
CA ALA A 60 -11.95 10.73 -7.88
C ALA A 60 -10.68 11.49 -8.28
N ASP A 61 -10.18 12.34 -7.40
CA ASP A 61 -8.94 13.11 -7.64
C ASP A 61 -7.71 12.36 -7.11
N VAL A 62 -7.88 11.59 -6.02
CA VAL A 62 -6.79 10.91 -5.32
C VAL A 62 -7.27 9.53 -4.84
N ALA A 63 -6.42 8.51 -4.97
CA ALA A 63 -6.62 7.21 -4.33
C ALA A 63 -5.56 6.98 -3.25
N LEU A 64 -5.97 6.55 -2.06
CA LEU A 64 -5.09 6.02 -1.04
C LEU A 64 -5.08 4.50 -1.14
N VAL A 65 -3.95 3.95 -1.59
CA VAL A 65 -3.78 2.52 -1.84
C VAL A 65 -2.46 2.03 -1.24
N ASP A 66 -2.33 0.72 -1.07
CA ASP A 66 -1.08 0.10 -0.68
C ASP A 66 0.04 0.40 -1.70
N SER A 67 1.24 0.71 -1.20
CA SER A 67 2.36 1.12 -2.02
C SER A 67 2.85 0.03 -2.98
N VAL A 68 2.82 -1.24 -2.56
CA VAL A 68 3.21 -2.38 -3.42
C VAL A 68 2.20 -2.55 -4.54
N CYS A 69 0.90 -2.41 -4.23
CA CYS A 69 -0.17 -2.41 -5.23
C CYS A 69 0.02 -1.26 -6.23
N ALA A 70 0.27 -0.04 -5.76
CA ALA A 70 0.49 1.12 -6.62
C ALA A 70 1.71 0.92 -7.54
N LEU A 71 2.85 0.48 -7.01
CA LEU A 71 4.07 0.22 -7.78
C LEU A 71 3.89 -0.88 -8.84
N GLY A 72 3.01 -1.84 -8.58
CA GLY A 72 2.70 -2.91 -9.53
C GLY A 72 1.71 -2.53 -10.64
N MET A 73 0.93 -1.47 -10.44
CA MET A 73 -0.17 -1.11 -11.35
C MET A 73 0.03 0.23 -12.06
N VAL A 74 0.73 1.19 -11.45
CA VAL A 74 0.91 2.56 -11.96
C VAL A 74 2.31 2.72 -12.55
N GLY A 75 2.41 3.24 -13.76
CA GLY A 75 3.68 3.55 -14.40
C GLY A 75 3.70 3.24 -15.89
N GLU A 76 4.83 3.49 -16.51
CA GLU A 76 5.03 3.30 -17.96
C GLU A 76 4.74 1.85 -18.38
N GLY A 77 3.97 1.70 -19.45
CA GLY A 77 3.57 0.39 -19.97
C GLY A 77 2.39 -0.28 -19.27
N THR A 78 1.79 0.39 -18.29
CA THR A 78 0.57 -0.08 -17.60
C THR A 78 -0.67 0.67 -18.08
N ASP A 79 -1.85 0.16 -17.70
CA ASP A 79 -3.12 0.85 -17.96
C ASP A 79 -3.26 2.18 -17.18
N TYR A 80 -2.41 2.41 -16.16
CA TYR A 80 -2.40 3.60 -15.32
C TYR A 80 -1.12 4.44 -15.50
N SER A 81 -0.58 4.48 -16.72
CA SER A 81 0.62 5.25 -17.05
C SER A 81 0.44 6.77 -16.96
N ASP A 82 -0.80 7.23 -16.92
CA ASP A 82 -1.22 8.62 -16.75
C ASP A 82 -1.40 9.04 -15.28
N LEU A 83 -1.28 8.10 -14.34
CA LEU A 83 -1.30 8.38 -12.90
C LEU A 83 0.11 8.55 -12.36
N VAL A 84 0.21 9.29 -11.25
CA VAL A 84 1.47 9.53 -10.52
C VAL A 84 1.36 9.02 -9.10
N ILE A 85 2.34 8.23 -8.66
CA ILE A 85 2.46 7.81 -7.27
C ILE A 85 3.17 8.91 -6.48
N ASN A 86 2.53 9.42 -5.43
CA ASN A 86 3.16 10.33 -4.48
C ASN A 86 3.62 9.55 -3.24
N MET A 87 4.93 9.37 -3.10
CA MET A 87 5.57 8.70 -1.97
C MET A 87 6.08 9.66 -0.89
N ASP A 88 5.88 10.98 -1.05
CA ASP A 88 6.35 11.98 -0.09
C ASP A 88 5.60 11.91 1.25
N ASN A 89 4.34 11.44 1.21
CA ASN A 89 3.50 11.24 2.38
C ASN A 89 3.29 9.75 2.60
N ASN A 90 3.82 9.26 3.72
CA ASN A 90 3.60 7.92 4.22
C ASN A 90 2.61 8.00 5.39
N PHE A 91 1.50 7.27 5.30
CA PHE A 91 0.45 7.22 6.34
C PHE A 91 0.52 5.96 7.21
N GLY A 92 1.66 5.32 7.27
CA GLY A 92 1.97 4.16 8.10
C GLY A 92 2.69 3.06 7.32
N GLN A 93 3.44 2.24 8.04
CA GLN A 93 4.11 1.06 7.47
C GLN A 93 3.31 -0.18 7.80
N GLN A 94 3.27 -1.11 6.85
CA GLN A 94 2.66 -2.43 7.01
C GLN A 94 3.64 -3.51 6.62
N GLU A 95 3.61 -4.62 7.36
CA GLU A 95 4.41 -5.79 7.08
C GLU A 95 3.53 -6.89 6.47
N TYR A 96 4.01 -7.52 5.41
CA TYR A 96 3.35 -8.68 4.84
C TYR A 96 3.80 -9.96 5.56
N GLY A 97 2.85 -10.79 5.92
CA GLY A 97 3.09 -12.07 6.56
C GLY A 97 2.32 -13.20 5.88
N ILE A 98 2.85 -14.41 6.00
CA ILE A 98 2.18 -15.63 5.55
C ILE A 98 1.52 -16.28 6.76
N ALA A 99 0.18 -16.41 6.75
CA ALA A 99 -0.56 -17.03 7.84
C ALA A 99 -0.69 -18.55 7.63
N PHE A 100 -0.46 -19.29 8.70
CA PHE A 100 -0.64 -20.74 8.75
C PHE A 100 -1.66 -21.12 9.82
N ARG A 101 -2.23 -22.32 9.70
CA ARG A 101 -3.07 -22.87 10.76
C ARG A 101 -2.25 -22.99 12.06
N LYS A 102 -2.85 -22.63 13.19
CA LYS A 102 -2.23 -22.75 14.51
C LYS A 102 -1.71 -24.18 14.76
N GLY A 103 -0.44 -24.29 15.13
CA GLY A 103 0.24 -25.58 15.35
C GLY A 103 0.71 -26.28 14.06
N SER A 104 0.73 -25.59 12.92
CA SER A 104 1.31 -26.12 11.69
C SER A 104 2.84 -26.21 11.78
N ASP A 105 3.40 -27.36 11.45
CA ASP A 105 4.85 -27.57 11.32
C ASP A 105 5.44 -26.90 10.06
N VAL A 106 4.58 -26.42 9.15
CA VAL A 106 5.00 -25.72 7.93
C VAL A 106 5.51 -24.33 8.23
N THR A 107 5.04 -23.69 9.30
CA THR A 107 5.44 -22.33 9.66
C THR A 107 6.97 -22.20 9.84
N GLU A 108 7.55 -23.11 10.64
CA GLU A 108 9.00 -23.13 10.86
C GLU A 108 9.77 -23.38 9.56
N LYS A 109 9.37 -24.35 8.77
CA LYS A 109 9.99 -24.70 7.50
C LYS A 109 9.99 -23.54 6.49
N VAL A 110 8.88 -22.80 6.43
CA VAL A 110 8.79 -21.62 5.54
C VAL A 110 9.65 -20.48 6.06
N ASN A 111 9.68 -20.23 7.37
CA ASN A 111 10.56 -19.21 7.95
C ASN A 111 12.04 -19.52 7.70
N GLU A 112 12.46 -20.79 7.85
CA GLU A 112 13.83 -21.22 7.53
C GLU A 112 14.15 -21.00 6.05
N ALA A 113 13.25 -21.42 5.15
CA ALA A 113 13.44 -21.23 3.71
C ALA A 113 13.52 -19.74 3.33
N ILE A 114 12.67 -18.88 3.90
CA ILE A 114 12.74 -17.44 3.67
C ILE A 114 14.10 -16.90 4.14
N LYS A 115 14.57 -17.31 5.31
CA LYS A 115 15.88 -16.91 5.84
C LYS A 115 17.02 -17.30 4.89
N GLU A 116 17.04 -18.54 4.42
CA GLU A 116 18.03 -19.01 3.44
C GLU A 116 18.01 -18.19 2.16
N LEU A 117 16.82 -17.84 1.64
CA LEU A 117 16.66 -17.01 0.45
C LEU A 117 17.12 -15.54 0.65
N TYR A 118 17.07 -15.03 1.87
CA TYR A 118 17.69 -13.75 2.22
C TYR A 118 19.21 -13.86 2.27
N GLU A 119 19.74 -14.92 2.89
CA GLU A 119 21.18 -15.13 3.06
C GLU A 119 21.90 -15.36 1.72
N ASP A 120 21.26 -16.03 0.76
CA ASP A 120 21.85 -16.30 -0.57
C ASP A 120 21.61 -15.16 -1.59
N GLY A 121 20.87 -14.10 -1.21
CA GLY A 121 20.59 -12.93 -2.05
C GLY A 121 19.48 -13.14 -3.09
N THR A 122 18.76 -14.25 -3.04
CA THR A 122 17.63 -14.52 -3.95
C THR A 122 16.52 -13.51 -3.76
N VAL A 123 16.17 -13.18 -2.50
CA VAL A 123 15.14 -12.18 -2.21
C VAL A 123 15.50 -10.82 -2.79
N ASP A 124 16.74 -10.34 -2.59
CA ASP A 124 17.23 -9.08 -3.16
C ASP A 124 17.14 -9.07 -4.69
N THR A 125 17.48 -10.19 -5.32
CA THR A 125 17.43 -10.34 -6.79
C THR A 125 15.99 -10.24 -7.30
N ILE A 126 15.06 -10.91 -6.64
CA ILE A 126 13.64 -10.89 -7.00
C ILE A 126 13.06 -9.49 -6.74
N ALA A 127 13.34 -8.89 -5.60
CA ALA A 127 12.86 -7.56 -5.26
C ALA A 127 13.30 -6.50 -6.28
N LYS A 128 14.58 -6.54 -6.71
CA LYS A 128 15.08 -5.64 -7.76
C LYS A 128 14.34 -5.81 -9.08
N LYS A 129 14.02 -7.04 -9.45
CA LYS A 129 13.25 -7.32 -10.68
C LYS A 129 11.88 -6.64 -10.69
N TYR A 130 11.27 -6.51 -9.52
CA TYR A 130 9.94 -5.91 -9.36
C TYR A 130 9.99 -4.46 -8.83
N GLY A 131 11.17 -3.85 -8.66
CA GLY A 131 11.30 -2.48 -8.12
C GLY A 131 10.98 -2.35 -6.64
N LEU A 132 11.01 -3.46 -5.88
CA LEU A 132 10.59 -3.53 -4.47
C LEU A 132 11.76 -3.61 -3.48
N GLN A 133 13.00 -3.35 -3.91
CA GLN A 133 14.19 -3.51 -3.07
C GLN A 133 14.17 -2.62 -1.82
N GLU A 134 13.55 -1.44 -1.90
CA GLU A 134 13.42 -0.52 -0.76
C GLU A 134 12.30 -0.91 0.21
N MET A 135 11.48 -1.91 -0.16
CA MET A 135 10.38 -2.42 0.67
C MET A 135 10.77 -3.67 1.46
N LEU A 136 12.01 -4.16 1.30
CA LEU A 136 12.47 -5.34 2.04
C LEU A 136 12.74 -5.00 3.50
N ILE A 137 12.16 -5.79 4.39
CA ILE A 137 12.47 -5.77 5.83
C ILE A 137 13.80 -6.51 5.99
N LYS A 138 14.77 -5.82 6.61
CA LYS A 138 16.11 -6.37 6.87
C LYS A 138 16.28 -6.71 8.32
#